data_94601bc9070b2a1be2f5ef102d796eea
#
_entry.id   94601bc9070b2a1be2f5ef102d796eea
#
_cell.length_a   1.000
_cell.length_b   1.000
_cell.length_c   1.000
_cell.angle_alpha   90.00
_cell.angle_beta   90.00
_cell.angle_gamma   90.00
#
_symmetry.space_group_name_H-M   'P 1'
#
loop_
_entity.id
_entity.type
_entity.pdbx_description
1 polymer ?
#
loop_
_entity_poly.entity_id
_entity_poly.type
_entity_poly.pdbx_seq_one_letter_code
_entity_poly.pdbx_strand_id
1 'polypeptide(L)'
;RKIIGKDISMIFQDAMTSLNPSFTVQMQIGEVLKTHLGLRGAAVKQRILALLDLVEIPDAKNRLNVYPHQLSGGMSQRVMIAMALACEPKLLIADEPTTALDVTVQAQIMDLLHRLQREKEMAMVLITHDLGLVAENARDVAVMYAGQVVETSTVPAIFQTPAHPYTEALLQAIPELALGQSRLHSLPGVVPGQYDRPAGCLLAPRCPYKEAACEAPPPWQPSVHGHVRCIHSALSAHPISGAPA
;
A
#
# COMPACT_ATOMS: atom_id res chain seq x y z
N ARG A 1 -4.27 11.76 -19.46
CA ARG A 1 -5.27 10.78 -19.99
C ARG A 1 -4.65 9.67 -20.88
N LYS A 2 -3.44 9.83 -21.42
CA LYS A 2 -2.80 8.77 -22.25
C LYS A 2 -2.09 7.70 -21.43
N ILE A 3 -1.70 7.99 -20.20
CA ILE A 3 -0.95 7.10 -19.31
C ILE A 3 -1.81 6.62 -18.14
N ILE A 4 -2.44 7.57 -17.40
CA ILE A 4 -3.28 7.27 -16.24
C ILE A 4 -4.57 6.56 -16.69
N GLY A 5 -4.88 5.45 -16.04
CA GLY A 5 -6.00 4.56 -16.33
C GLY A 5 -5.72 3.55 -17.45
N LYS A 6 -4.53 3.65 -18.11
CA LYS A 6 -4.08 2.70 -19.13
C LYS A 6 -2.77 2.03 -18.75
N ASP A 7 -1.65 2.78 -18.73
CA ASP A 7 -0.32 2.23 -18.39
C ASP A 7 -0.08 2.23 -16.87
N ILE A 8 -0.72 3.16 -16.14
CA ILE A 8 -0.68 3.26 -14.68
C ILE A 8 -2.12 3.23 -14.18
N SER A 9 -2.42 2.31 -13.28
CA SER A 9 -3.72 2.17 -12.62
C SER A 9 -3.58 2.20 -11.11
N MET A 10 -4.70 2.46 -10.41
CA MET A 10 -4.74 2.54 -8.96
C MET A 10 -5.95 1.79 -8.40
N ILE A 11 -5.73 1.06 -7.34
CA ILE A 11 -6.75 0.52 -6.44
C ILE A 11 -6.81 1.48 -5.25
N PHE A 12 -7.99 2.04 -4.98
CA PHE A 12 -8.20 2.99 -3.88
C PHE A 12 -8.50 2.27 -2.57
N GLN A 13 -8.29 2.95 -1.45
CA GLN A 13 -8.40 2.44 -0.09
C GLN A 13 -9.77 1.82 0.25
N ASP A 14 -10.87 2.40 -0.24
CA ASP A 14 -12.23 1.93 0.05
C ASP A 14 -13.00 1.68 -1.25
N ALA A 15 -13.25 0.40 -1.53
CA ALA A 15 -14.00 -0.02 -2.71
C ALA A 15 -15.46 0.44 -2.68
N MET A 16 -16.07 0.53 -1.49
CA MET A 16 -17.49 0.90 -1.39
C MET A 16 -17.72 2.37 -1.73
N THR A 17 -16.80 3.25 -1.35
CA THR A 17 -16.86 4.68 -1.68
C THR A 17 -16.30 5.01 -3.06
N SER A 18 -15.41 4.17 -3.59
CA SER A 18 -14.78 4.37 -4.90
C SER A 18 -15.65 3.92 -6.07
N LEU A 19 -16.53 2.93 -5.87
CA LEU A 19 -17.50 2.51 -6.86
C LEU A 19 -18.69 3.47 -6.86
N ASN A 20 -19.15 3.86 -8.07
CA ASN A 20 -20.33 4.70 -8.20
C ASN A 20 -21.61 3.89 -7.87
N PRO A 21 -22.35 4.25 -6.80
CA PRO A 21 -23.52 3.48 -6.35
C PRO A 21 -24.69 3.46 -7.34
N SER A 22 -24.73 4.42 -8.27
CA SER A 22 -25.78 4.54 -9.29
C SER A 22 -25.50 3.75 -10.56
N PHE A 23 -24.31 3.17 -10.70
CA PHE A 23 -23.90 2.43 -11.90
C PHE A 23 -23.70 0.95 -11.58
N THR A 24 -24.12 0.10 -12.51
CA THR A 24 -23.89 -1.35 -12.39
C THR A 24 -22.40 -1.69 -12.61
N VAL A 25 -22.01 -2.90 -12.19
CA VAL A 25 -20.65 -3.43 -12.40
C VAL A 25 -20.24 -3.33 -13.87
N GLN A 26 -21.10 -3.79 -14.79
CA GLN A 26 -20.78 -3.72 -16.22
C GLN A 26 -20.65 -2.29 -16.76
N MET A 27 -21.40 -1.33 -16.23
CA MET A 27 -21.32 0.06 -16.68
C MET A 27 -19.96 0.65 -16.28
N GLN A 28 -19.52 0.42 -15.07
CA GLN A 28 -18.26 0.98 -14.54
C GLN A 28 -17.04 0.37 -15.23
N ILE A 29 -16.95 -0.97 -15.32
CA ILE A 29 -15.85 -1.61 -16.05
C ILE A 29 -15.92 -1.26 -17.54
N GLY A 30 -17.14 -1.25 -18.11
CA GLY A 30 -17.35 -0.92 -19.52
C GLY A 30 -16.95 0.51 -19.88
N GLU A 31 -17.09 1.47 -18.98
CA GLU A 31 -16.64 2.84 -19.18
C GLU A 31 -15.11 2.90 -19.35
N VAL A 32 -14.35 2.20 -18.48
CA VAL A 32 -12.90 2.11 -18.58
C VAL A 32 -12.47 1.53 -19.94
N LEU A 33 -13.07 0.40 -20.34
CA LEU A 33 -12.75 -0.27 -21.60
C LEU A 33 -13.07 0.59 -22.82
N LYS A 34 -14.20 1.31 -22.82
CA LYS A 34 -14.60 2.22 -23.90
C LYS A 34 -13.66 3.43 -23.99
N THR A 35 -13.31 4.01 -22.83
CA THR A 35 -12.53 5.25 -22.75
C THR A 35 -11.09 5.03 -23.16
N HIS A 36 -10.46 3.95 -22.68
CA HIS A 36 -9.02 3.72 -22.84
C HIS A 36 -8.68 2.77 -23.99
N LEU A 37 -9.52 1.79 -24.28
CA LEU A 37 -9.27 0.79 -25.34
C LEU A 37 -10.17 0.99 -26.56
N GLY A 38 -11.16 1.89 -26.52
CA GLY A 38 -12.08 2.13 -27.63
C GLY A 38 -13.02 0.96 -27.94
N LEU A 39 -13.12 -0.04 -27.04
CA LEU A 39 -13.98 -1.21 -27.24
C LEU A 39 -15.46 -0.83 -27.30
N ARG A 40 -16.25 -1.56 -28.11
CA ARG A 40 -17.68 -1.31 -28.28
C ARG A 40 -18.48 -2.62 -28.42
N GLY A 41 -19.79 -2.54 -28.16
CA GLY A 41 -20.73 -3.63 -28.40
C GLY A 41 -20.40 -4.92 -27.64
N ALA A 42 -20.45 -6.06 -28.32
CA ALA A 42 -20.23 -7.38 -27.72
C ALA A 42 -18.84 -7.58 -27.14
N ALA A 43 -17.80 -6.95 -27.74
CA ALA A 43 -16.42 -7.04 -27.27
C ALA A 43 -16.26 -6.49 -25.83
N VAL A 44 -16.97 -5.41 -25.48
CA VAL A 44 -16.99 -4.87 -24.10
C VAL A 44 -17.52 -5.91 -23.12
N LYS A 45 -18.68 -6.52 -23.43
CA LYS A 45 -19.30 -7.52 -22.55
C LYS A 45 -18.41 -8.75 -22.37
N GLN A 46 -17.80 -9.24 -23.45
CA GLN A 46 -16.89 -10.37 -23.40
C GLN A 46 -15.67 -10.07 -22.54
N ARG A 47 -15.07 -8.87 -22.71
CA ARG A 47 -13.90 -8.46 -21.90
C ARG A 47 -14.28 -8.28 -20.44
N ILE A 48 -15.45 -7.73 -20.10
CA ILE A 48 -15.91 -7.61 -18.71
C ILE A 48 -16.04 -8.99 -18.06
N LEU A 49 -16.65 -9.96 -18.72
CA LEU A 49 -16.77 -11.31 -18.18
C LEU A 49 -15.39 -11.92 -17.91
N ALA A 50 -14.46 -11.81 -18.86
CA ALA A 50 -13.09 -12.30 -18.67
C ALA A 50 -12.37 -11.61 -17.49
N LEU A 51 -12.63 -10.30 -17.26
CA LEU A 51 -12.08 -9.59 -16.11
C LEU A 51 -12.70 -10.04 -14.79
N LEU A 52 -14.01 -10.25 -14.74
CA LEU A 52 -14.68 -10.74 -13.53
C LEU A 52 -14.26 -12.17 -13.17
N ASP A 53 -14.07 -13.04 -14.19
CA ASP A 53 -13.53 -14.38 -14.00
C ASP A 53 -12.07 -14.34 -13.51
N LEU A 54 -11.25 -13.43 -14.06
CA LEU A 54 -9.84 -13.22 -13.68
C LEU A 54 -9.70 -12.85 -12.19
N VAL A 55 -10.62 -12.03 -11.68
CA VAL A 55 -10.64 -11.65 -10.25
C VAL A 55 -11.52 -12.56 -9.40
N GLU A 56 -11.92 -13.73 -9.94
CA GLU A 56 -12.65 -14.77 -9.22
C GLU A 56 -14.00 -14.31 -8.64
N ILE A 57 -14.74 -13.50 -9.39
CA ILE A 57 -16.14 -13.16 -9.05
C ILE A 57 -17.03 -14.37 -9.40
N PRO A 58 -17.69 -15.00 -8.42
CA PRO A 58 -18.57 -16.13 -8.70
C PRO A 58 -19.80 -15.68 -9.50
N ASP A 59 -20.19 -16.52 -10.48
CA ASP A 59 -21.38 -16.27 -11.34
C ASP A 59 -21.34 -14.91 -12.03
N ALA A 60 -20.21 -14.60 -12.69
CA ALA A 60 -19.90 -13.33 -13.32
C ALA A 60 -21.04 -12.81 -14.25
N LYS A 61 -21.73 -13.74 -14.96
CA LYS A 61 -22.81 -13.37 -15.88
C LYS A 61 -23.97 -12.69 -15.17
N ASN A 62 -24.37 -13.19 -13.99
CA ASN A 62 -25.47 -12.64 -13.21
C ASN A 62 -25.04 -11.41 -12.40
N ARG A 63 -23.72 -11.16 -12.27
CA ARG A 63 -23.19 -9.98 -11.56
C ARG A 63 -23.03 -8.74 -12.44
N LEU A 64 -23.19 -8.84 -13.75
CA LEU A 64 -23.04 -7.70 -14.66
C LEU A 64 -23.97 -6.52 -14.33
N ASN A 65 -25.22 -6.80 -13.99
CA ASN A 65 -26.26 -5.79 -13.73
C ASN A 65 -26.46 -5.45 -12.25
N VAL A 66 -25.58 -5.98 -11.38
CA VAL A 66 -25.63 -5.74 -9.93
C VAL A 66 -25.01 -4.39 -9.62
N TYR A 67 -25.56 -3.68 -8.64
CA TYR A 67 -25.04 -2.42 -8.12
C TYR A 67 -24.07 -2.66 -6.96
N PRO A 68 -23.14 -1.74 -6.66
CA PRO A 68 -22.17 -1.89 -5.59
C PRO A 68 -22.77 -2.25 -4.23
N HIS A 69 -23.88 -1.64 -3.84
CA HIS A 69 -24.56 -1.91 -2.57
C HIS A 69 -25.16 -3.33 -2.44
N GLN A 70 -25.18 -4.10 -3.53
CA GLN A 70 -25.63 -5.49 -3.57
C GLN A 70 -24.45 -6.49 -3.49
N LEU A 71 -23.23 -5.99 -3.38
CA LEU A 71 -22.01 -6.78 -3.28
C LEU A 71 -21.51 -6.84 -1.84
N SER A 72 -20.79 -7.90 -1.47
CA SER A 72 -19.99 -7.90 -0.23
C SER A 72 -18.75 -7.01 -0.40
N GLY A 73 -18.13 -6.61 0.72
CA GLY A 73 -16.89 -5.82 0.68
C GLY A 73 -15.79 -6.44 -0.19
N GLY A 74 -15.53 -7.75 -0.01
CA GLY A 74 -14.55 -8.46 -0.83
C GLY A 74 -14.92 -8.55 -2.31
N MET A 75 -16.23 -8.64 -2.64
CA MET A 75 -16.68 -8.60 -4.04
C MET A 75 -16.52 -7.21 -4.64
N SER A 76 -16.83 -6.16 -3.90
CA SER A 76 -16.60 -4.76 -4.34
C SER A 76 -15.12 -4.50 -4.59
N GLN A 77 -14.25 -5.02 -3.72
CA GLN A 77 -12.80 -4.95 -3.88
C GLN A 77 -12.35 -5.65 -5.16
N ARG A 78 -12.83 -6.87 -5.42
CA ARG A 78 -12.52 -7.61 -6.66
C ARG A 78 -13.02 -6.89 -7.91
N VAL A 79 -14.18 -6.24 -7.87
CA VAL A 79 -14.68 -5.39 -8.98
C VAL A 79 -13.75 -4.20 -9.20
N MET A 80 -13.30 -3.52 -8.15
CA MET A 80 -12.35 -2.42 -8.25
C MET A 80 -11.00 -2.87 -8.82
N ILE A 81 -10.50 -4.05 -8.42
CA ILE A 81 -9.30 -4.67 -9.01
C ILE A 81 -9.53 -4.95 -10.50
N ALA A 82 -10.68 -5.51 -10.89
CA ALA A 82 -11.02 -5.74 -12.30
C ALA A 82 -11.02 -4.45 -13.12
N MET A 83 -11.54 -3.35 -12.56
CA MET A 83 -11.48 -2.03 -13.20
C MET A 83 -10.05 -1.54 -13.37
N ALA A 84 -9.22 -1.66 -12.33
CA ALA A 84 -7.81 -1.25 -12.36
C ALA A 84 -7.00 -2.06 -13.40
N LEU A 85 -7.32 -3.33 -13.59
CA LEU A 85 -6.63 -4.23 -14.52
C LEU A 85 -7.23 -4.24 -15.93
N ALA A 86 -8.32 -3.51 -16.17
CA ALA A 86 -9.08 -3.55 -17.44
C ALA A 86 -8.22 -3.26 -18.67
N CYS A 87 -7.23 -2.37 -18.53
CA CYS A 87 -6.32 -1.94 -19.59
C CYS A 87 -4.95 -2.65 -19.57
N GLU A 88 -4.75 -3.66 -18.70
CA GLU A 88 -3.47 -4.35 -18.52
C GLU A 88 -2.31 -3.38 -18.22
N PRO A 89 -2.37 -2.66 -17.09
CA PRO A 89 -1.41 -1.61 -16.76
C PRO A 89 -0.01 -2.20 -16.54
N LYS A 90 1.02 -1.40 -16.80
CA LYS A 90 2.42 -1.73 -16.50
C LYS A 90 2.76 -1.50 -15.03
N LEU A 91 2.04 -0.58 -14.38
CA LEU A 91 2.18 -0.23 -12.97
C LEU A 91 0.82 -0.19 -12.30
N LEU A 92 0.66 -0.95 -11.23
CA LEU A 92 -0.48 -0.91 -10.34
C LEU A 92 -0.06 -0.26 -9.01
N ILE A 93 -0.80 0.76 -8.58
CA ILE A 93 -0.68 1.34 -7.24
C ILE A 93 -1.85 0.79 -6.43
N ALA A 94 -1.56 0.06 -5.38
CA ALA A 94 -2.54 -0.50 -4.47
C ALA A 94 -2.48 0.27 -3.14
N ASP A 95 -3.46 1.16 -2.92
CA ASP A 95 -3.54 2.00 -1.74
C ASP A 95 -4.44 1.33 -0.71
N GLU A 96 -3.83 0.74 0.31
CA GLU A 96 -4.47 -0.03 1.37
C GLU A 96 -5.55 -1.02 0.83
N PRO A 97 -5.19 -1.92 -0.10
CA PRO A 97 -6.15 -2.70 -0.87
C PRO A 97 -6.96 -3.71 -0.05
N THR A 98 -6.63 -3.88 1.22
CA THR A 98 -7.25 -4.85 2.13
C THR A 98 -7.89 -4.21 3.36
N THR A 99 -7.90 -2.88 3.47
CA THR A 99 -8.52 -2.16 4.58
C THR A 99 -10.01 -2.47 4.67
N ALA A 100 -10.51 -2.66 5.89
CA ALA A 100 -11.89 -3.03 6.21
C ALA A 100 -12.36 -4.42 5.72
N LEU A 101 -11.43 -5.30 5.34
CA LEU A 101 -11.71 -6.70 5.03
C LEU A 101 -11.31 -7.60 6.21
N ASP A 102 -12.00 -8.73 6.36
CA ASP A 102 -11.57 -9.76 7.30
C ASP A 102 -10.25 -10.41 6.84
N VAL A 103 -9.51 -11.01 7.79
CA VAL A 103 -8.17 -11.57 7.56
C VAL A 103 -8.15 -12.61 6.43
N THR A 104 -9.20 -13.43 6.31
CA THR A 104 -9.29 -14.46 5.27
C THR A 104 -9.44 -13.83 3.88
N VAL A 105 -10.32 -12.84 3.74
CA VAL A 105 -10.52 -12.11 2.48
C VAL A 105 -9.29 -11.26 2.14
N GLN A 106 -8.64 -10.66 3.15
CA GLN A 106 -7.38 -9.95 2.97
C GLN A 106 -6.30 -10.85 2.34
N ALA A 107 -6.07 -12.04 2.88
CA ALA A 107 -5.13 -13.00 2.33
C ALA A 107 -5.47 -13.37 0.87
N GLN A 108 -6.74 -13.66 0.58
CA GLN A 108 -7.20 -13.98 -0.77
C GLN A 108 -6.97 -12.82 -1.77
N ILE A 109 -7.18 -11.57 -1.36
CA ILE A 109 -6.93 -10.40 -2.20
C ILE A 109 -5.44 -10.22 -2.48
N MET A 110 -4.58 -10.40 -1.47
CA MET A 110 -3.14 -10.32 -1.65
C MET A 110 -2.61 -11.42 -2.57
N ASP A 111 -3.05 -12.67 -2.38
CA ASP A 111 -2.70 -13.80 -3.26
C ASP A 111 -3.12 -13.53 -4.72
N LEU A 112 -4.34 -13.01 -4.90
CA LEU A 112 -4.84 -12.60 -6.21
C LEU A 112 -3.92 -11.54 -6.85
N LEU A 113 -3.59 -10.47 -6.14
CA LEU A 113 -2.73 -9.40 -6.64
C LEU A 113 -1.33 -9.91 -7.01
N HIS A 114 -0.73 -10.78 -6.18
CA HIS A 114 0.58 -11.37 -6.47
C HIS A 114 0.56 -12.31 -7.67
N ARG A 115 -0.49 -13.13 -7.81
CA ARG A 115 -0.67 -13.97 -8.98
C ARG A 115 -0.75 -13.12 -10.26
N LEU A 116 -1.60 -12.08 -10.24
CA LEU A 116 -1.80 -11.19 -11.37
C LEU A 116 -0.54 -10.36 -11.71
N GLN A 117 0.22 -9.93 -10.70
CA GLN A 117 1.51 -9.27 -10.88
C GLN A 117 2.48 -10.13 -11.68
N ARG A 118 2.60 -11.42 -11.29
CA ARG A 118 3.49 -12.36 -12.01
C ARG A 118 2.99 -12.70 -13.41
N GLU A 119 1.69 -13.04 -13.55
CA GLU A 119 1.10 -13.43 -14.83
C GLU A 119 1.10 -12.31 -15.87
N LYS A 120 1.00 -11.05 -15.42
CA LYS A 120 0.95 -9.87 -16.29
C LYS A 120 2.29 -9.12 -16.37
N GLU A 121 3.34 -9.62 -15.71
CA GLU A 121 4.66 -8.95 -15.62
C GLU A 121 4.55 -7.47 -15.23
N MET A 122 3.66 -7.17 -14.29
CA MET A 122 3.28 -5.83 -13.88
C MET A 122 4.09 -5.39 -12.66
N ALA A 123 4.57 -4.16 -12.63
CA ALA A 123 5.10 -3.55 -11.41
C ALA A 123 3.96 -3.22 -10.46
N MET A 124 4.19 -3.37 -9.13
CA MET A 124 3.21 -3.02 -8.11
C MET A 124 3.84 -2.15 -7.03
N VAL A 125 3.16 -1.07 -6.66
CA VAL A 125 3.43 -0.27 -5.46
C VAL A 125 2.31 -0.56 -4.47
N LEU A 126 2.64 -1.20 -3.35
CA LEU A 126 1.73 -1.46 -2.25
C LEU A 126 1.88 -0.37 -1.19
N ILE A 127 0.82 0.37 -0.91
CA ILE A 127 0.75 1.33 0.20
C ILE A 127 -0.03 0.67 1.32
N THR A 128 0.56 0.57 2.50
CA THR A 128 -0.06 -0.07 3.66
C THR A 128 0.56 0.43 4.96
N HIS A 129 -0.20 0.38 6.04
CA HIS A 129 0.29 0.57 7.41
C HIS A 129 0.54 -0.77 8.12
N ASP A 130 0.26 -1.89 7.47
CA ASP A 130 0.46 -3.23 8.02
C ASP A 130 1.87 -3.72 7.67
N LEU A 131 2.75 -3.74 8.66
CA LEU A 131 4.14 -4.20 8.51
C LEU A 131 4.25 -5.71 8.28
N GLY A 132 3.27 -6.50 8.71
CA GLY A 132 3.19 -7.92 8.39
C GLY A 132 3.00 -8.14 6.89
N LEU A 133 2.08 -7.38 6.27
CA LEU A 133 1.91 -7.41 4.80
C LEU A 133 3.19 -6.99 4.07
N VAL A 134 3.91 -5.97 4.58
CA VAL A 134 5.19 -5.56 3.98
C VAL A 134 6.20 -6.69 4.05
N ALA A 135 6.34 -7.34 5.21
CA ALA A 135 7.30 -8.43 5.41
C ALA A 135 7.09 -9.62 4.46
N GLU A 136 5.82 -9.96 4.20
CA GLU A 136 5.45 -11.09 3.36
C GLU A 136 5.46 -10.78 1.86
N ASN A 137 5.19 -9.51 1.49
CA ASN A 137 4.79 -9.20 0.13
C ASN A 137 5.70 -8.21 -0.62
N ALA A 138 6.61 -7.51 0.07
CA ALA A 138 7.46 -6.53 -0.56
C ALA A 138 8.93 -6.98 -0.64
N ARG A 139 9.65 -6.52 -1.66
CA ARG A 139 11.10 -6.66 -1.77
C ARG A 139 11.83 -5.40 -1.27
N ASP A 140 11.35 -4.27 -1.70
CA ASP A 140 11.89 -2.96 -1.37
C ASP A 140 10.83 -2.15 -0.64
N VAL A 141 11.23 -1.34 0.34
CA VAL A 141 10.32 -0.56 1.16
C VAL A 141 10.78 0.90 1.27
N ALA A 142 9.81 1.81 1.27
CA ALA A 142 10.00 3.21 1.56
C ALA A 142 9.11 3.60 2.76
N VAL A 143 9.72 3.98 3.87
CA VAL A 143 9.01 4.46 5.06
C VAL A 143 8.74 5.95 4.94
N MET A 144 7.49 6.35 5.16
CA MET A 144 7.06 7.76 5.07
C MET A 144 6.64 8.29 6.45
N TYR A 145 7.03 9.52 6.73
CA TYR A 145 6.60 10.26 7.92
C TYR A 145 6.23 11.69 7.54
N ALA A 146 5.07 12.15 7.97
CA ALA A 146 4.57 13.52 7.69
C ALA A 146 4.69 13.93 6.20
N GLY A 147 4.42 13.00 5.25
CA GLY A 147 4.47 13.25 3.81
C GLY A 147 5.89 13.26 3.21
N GLN A 148 6.90 12.80 3.94
CA GLN A 148 8.29 12.72 3.47
C GLN A 148 8.79 11.28 3.60
N VAL A 149 9.52 10.78 2.57
CA VAL A 149 10.26 9.52 2.69
C VAL A 149 11.43 9.74 3.64
N VAL A 150 11.48 8.97 4.72
CA VAL A 150 12.50 9.05 5.77
C VAL A 150 13.53 7.94 5.70
N GLU A 151 13.14 6.79 5.15
CA GLU A 151 14.03 5.65 4.96
C GLU A 151 13.61 4.82 3.74
N THR A 152 14.58 4.29 2.99
CA THR A 152 14.39 3.22 2.01
C THR A 152 15.35 2.09 2.29
N SER A 153 14.88 0.85 2.12
CA SER A 153 15.70 -0.35 2.38
C SER A 153 15.10 -1.56 1.65
N THR A 154 15.81 -2.68 1.67
CA THR A 154 15.22 -3.98 1.37
C THR A 154 14.37 -4.46 2.55
N VAL A 155 13.38 -5.31 2.28
CA VAL A 155 12.49 -5.80 3.35
C VAL A 155 13.22 -6.52 4.47
N PRO A 156 14.11 -7.51 4.25
CA PRO A 156 14.81 -8.14 5.36
C PRO A 156 15.59 -7.14 6.21
N ALA A 157 16.27 -6.19 5.58
CA ALA A 157 17.12 -5.24 6.27
C ALA A 157 16.34 -4.22 7.09
N ILE A 158 15.17 -3.74 6.62
CA ILE A 158 14.36 -2.77 7.36
C ILE A 158 13.90 -3.30 8.71
N PHE A 159 13.64 -4.62 8.81
CA PHE A 159 13.23 -5.28 10.05
C PHE A 159 14.38 -5.59 10.97
N GLN A 160 15.57 -5.88 10.44
CA GLN A 160 16.76 -6.27 11.21
C GLN A 160 17.59 -5.07 11.68
N THR A 161 17.75 -4.07 10.80
CA THR A 161 18.65 -2.93 11.01
C THR A 161 18.01 -1.62 10.51
N PRO A 162 16.88 -1.16 11.13
CA PRO A 162 16.28 0.11 10.78
C PRO A 162 17.28 1.24 11.00
N ALA A 163 17.37 2.16 10.03
CA ALA A 163 18.33 3.27 10.09
C ALA A 163 17.69 4.59 10.58
N HIS A 164 16.36 4.70 10.56
CA HIS A 164 15.64 5.89 11.00
C HIS A 164 14.89 5.65 12.32
N PRO A 165 14.95 6.57 13.29
CA PRO A 165 14.27 6.41 14.60
C PRO A 165 12.75 6.19 14.50
N TYR A 166 12.11 6.70 13.45
CA TYR A 166 10.68 6.44 13.22
C TYR A 166 10.44 4.99 12.81
N THR A 167 11.28 4.44 11.93
CA THR A 167 11.20 3.03 11.53
C THR A 167 11.40 2.11 12.72
N GLU A 168 12.41 2.40 13.56
CA GLU A 168 12.66 1.67 14.81
C GLU A 168 11.41 1.69 15.71
N ALA A 169 10.81 2.87 15.92
CA ALA A 169 9.62 3.01 16.74
C ALA A 169 8.39 2.29 16.16
N LEU A 170 8.23 2.26 14.83
CA LEU A 170 7.17 1.48 14.18
C LEU A 170 7.34 -0.02 14.44
N LEU A 171 8.55 -0.54 14.33
CA LEU A 171 8.85 -1.95 14.58
C LEU A 171 8.63 -2.32 16.04
N GLN A 172 9.03 -1.46 16.98
CA GLN A 172 8.79 -1.66 18.43
C GLN A 172 7.31 -1.58 18.82
N ALA A 173 6.45 -1.02 17.97
CA ALA A 173 5.01 -0.99 18.20
C ALA A 173 4.29 -2.24 17.68
N ILE A 174 4.99 -3.19 17.03
CA ILE A 174 4.42 -4.45 16.55
C ILE A 174 4.18 -5.39 17.76
N PRO A 175 2.93 -5.83 18.04
CA PRO A 175 2.63 -6.66 19.21
C PRO A 175 3.41 -7.97 19.25
N GLU A 176 3.64 -8.61 18.11
CA GLU A 176 4.35 -9.88 17.97
C GLU A 176 5.84 -9.77 18.32
N LEU A 177 6.44 -8.59 18.11
CA LEU A 177 7.83 -8.31 18.49
C LEU A 177 7.97 -7.81 19.92
N ALA A 178 6.87 -7.38 20.55
CA ALA A 178 6.82 -6.84 21.90
C ALA A 178 6.47 -7.91 22.96
N LEU A 179 6.66 -9.20 22.69
CA LEU A 179 6.34 -10.30 23.60
C LEU A 179 7.00 -10.10 24.96
N GLY A 180 6.19 -10.08 26.02
CA GLY A 180 6.66 -9.88 27.41
C GLY A 180 6.69 -8.43 27.88
N GLN A 181 6.35 -7.46 27.03
CA GLN A 181 6.20 -6.07 27.45
C GLN A 181 4.77 -5.79 27.89
N SER A 182 4.61 -5.11 29.02
CA SER A 182 3.30 -4.72 29.56
C SER A 182 2.63 -3.57 28.78
N ARG A 183 3.39 -2.88 27.94
CA ARG A 183 2.93 -1.73 27.15
C ARG A 183 3.73 -1.61 25.85
N LEU A 184 3.04 -1.44 24.73
CA LEU A 184 3.67 -1.18 23.44
C LEU A 184 4.39 0.18 23.45
N HIS A 185 5.54 0.24 22.77
CA HIS A 185 6.27 1.49 22.61
C HIS A 185 5.51 2.43 21.69
N SER A 186 5.38 3.69 22.08
CA SER A 186 4.77 4.73 21.26
C SER A 186 5.56 6.02 21.35
N LEU A 187 5.78 6.68 20.22
CA LEU A 187 6.39 8.01 20.21
C LEU A 187 5.42 9.03 20.78
N PRO A 188 5.87 9.87 21.74
CA PRO A 188 5.02 10.91 22.33
C PRO A 188 4.67 12.01 21.31
N GLY A 189 3.65 12.82 21.63
CA GLY A 189 3.26 13.99 20.84
C GLY A 189 2.45 13.66 19.59
N VAL A 190 2.27 14.64 18.73
CA VAL A 190 1.44 14.59 17.52
C VAL A 190 2.31 14.70 16.26
N VAL A 191 1.90 14.02 15.18
CA VAL A 191 2.56 14.17 13.88
C VAL A 191 2.35 15.60 13.37
N PRO A 192 3.42 16.32 12.96
CA PRO A 192 3.29 17.68 12.47
C PRO A 192 2.40 17.74 11.23
N GLY A 193 1.46 18.67 11.25
CA GLY A 193 0.56 18.96 10.14
C GLY A 193 1.22 19.85 9.08
N GLN A 194 0.42 20.32 8.13
CA GLN A 194 0.94 21.18 7.05
C GLN A 194 1.42 22.54 7.56
N TYR A 195 0.80 23.08 8.60
CA TYR A 195 1.00 24.45 9.11
C TYR A 195 1.96 24.55 10.28
N ASP A 196 2.30 23.42 10.92
CA ASP A 196 3.11 23.34 12.14
C ASP A 196 4.38 22.50 11.93
N ARG A 197 4.84 22.37 10.65
CA ARG A 197 6.06 21.65 10.32
C ARG A 197 7.28 22.35 10.91
N PRO A 198 8.15 21.61 11.63
CA PRO A 198 9.43 22.15 12.06
C PRO A 198 10.30 22.51 10.84
N ALA A 199 11.15 23.52 10.97
CA ALA A 199 12.08 23.94 9.90
C ALA A 199 13.15 22.88 9.60
N GLY A 200 13.49 22.05 10.60
CA GLY A 200 14.47 20.99 10.50
C GLY A 200 13.87 19.60 10.26
N CYS A 201 14.36 18.62 11.01
CA CYS A 201 13.86 17.25 10.96
C CYS A 201 12.39 17.19 11.40
N LEU A 202 11.52 16.61 10.56
CA LEU A 202 10.08 16.51 10.85
C LEU A 202 9.78 15.66 12.09
N LEU A 203 10.65 14.69 12.41
CA LEU A 203 10.51 13.85 13.61
C LEU A 203 11.06 14.53 14.87
N ALA A 204 11.87 15.58 14.77
CA ALA A 204 12.60 16.16 15.90
C ALA A 204 11.74 16.44 17.16
N PRO A 205 10.48 16.93 17.07
CA PRO A 205 9.64 17.13 18.24
C PRO A 205 9.29 15.85 19.01
N ARG A 206 9.43 14.68 18.39
CA ARG A 206 9.04 13.37 18.91
C ARG A 206 10.19 12.38 18.98
N CYS A 207 11.38 12.76 18.45
CA CYS A 207 12.51 11.88 18.34
C CYS A 207 13.22 11.73 19.70
N PRO A 208 13.41 10.50 20.20
CA PRO A 208 14.15 10.26 21.46
C PRO A 208 15.65 10.61 21.33
N TYR A 209 16.17 10.66 20.09
CA TYR A 209 17.57 10.95 19.78
C TYR A 209 17.78 12.37 19.27
N LYS A 210 16.84 13.30 19.55
CA LYS A 210 16.93 14.69 19.10
C LYS A 210 18.17 15.37 19.67
N GLU A 211 18.93 16.04 18.80
CA GLU A 211 20.04 16.93 19.15
C GLU A 211 19.96 18.26 18.37
N ALA A 212 20.86 19.21 18.67
CA ALA A 212 20.85 20.55 18.06
C ALA A 212 20.94 20.51 16.53
N ALA A 213 21.70 19.56 15.97
CA ALA A 213 21.82 19.41 14.52
C ALA A 213 20.48 19.01 13.82
N CYS A 214 19.51 18.49 14.56
CA CYS A 214 18.17 18.19 14.03
C CYS A 214 17.32 19.45 13.76
N GLU A 215 17.74 20.63 14.17
CA GLU A 215 17.09 21.90 13.86
C GLU A 215 17.30 22.32 12.39
N ALA A 216 18.26 21.70 11.70
CA ALA A 216 18.43 21.78 10.25
C ALA A 216 17.76 20.57 9.55
N PRO A 217 17.31 20.71 8.28
CA PRO A 217 16.80 19.59 7.51
C PRO A 217 17.86 18.51 7.32
N PRO A 218 17.63 17.26 7.75
CA PRO A 218 18.62 16.20 7.59
C PRO A 218 18.80 15.85 6.10
N PRO A 219 20.03 15.58 5.66
CA PRO A 219 20.32 15.18 4.30
C PRO A 219 19.71 13.81 4.00
N TRP A 220 19.39 13.57 2.73
CA TRP A 220 19.12 12.25 2.21
C TRP A 220 20.47 11.59 1.92
N GLN A 221 20.85 10.58 2.70
CA GLN A 221 22.18 9.99 2.66
C GLN A 221 22.12 8.47 2.58
N PRO A 222 23.17 7.81 2.06
CA PRO A 222 23.25 6.37 2.05
C PRO A 222 23.20 5.77 3.46
N SER A 223 22.52 4.65 3.59
CA SER A 223 22.57 3.72 4.73
C SER A 223 23.14 2.37 4.26
N VAL A 224 23.28 1.41 5.17
CA VAL A 224 23.86 0.08 4.84
C VAL A 224 23.07 -0.63 3.73
N HIS A 225 21.74 -0.49 3.71
CA HIS A 225 20.86 -1.23 2.81
C HIS A 225 19.92 -0.34 1.98
N GLY A 226 20.23 0.96 1.88
CA GLY A 226 19.42 1.90 1.13
C GLY A 226 19.79 3.34 1.42
N HIS A 227 18.82 4.17 1.80
CA HIS A 227 19.03 5.58 2.13
C HIS A 227 18.20 5.96 3.35
N VAL A 228 18.66 6.97 4.07
CA VAL A 228 18.00 7.50 5.26
C VAL A 228 18.06 9.03 5.32
N ARG A 229 17.02 9.63 5.84
CA ARG A 229 16.92 11.05 6.13
C ARG A 229 17.08 11.30 7.63
N CYS A 230 18.28 11.05 8.13
CA CYS A 230 18.65 11.21 9.53
C CYS A 230 20.13 11.54 9.65
N ILE A 231 20.52 12.37 10.64
CA ILE A 231 21.91 12.66 10.94
C ILE A 231 22.58 11.50 11.68
N HIS A 232 21.80 10.67 12.38
CA HIS A 232 22.22 9.48 13.12
C HIS A 232 22.18 8.23 12.22
N SER A 233 22.80 8.25 11.05
CA SER A 233 22.80 7.12 10.11
C SER A 233 23.42 5.82 10.66
N ALA A 234 24.01 5.88 11.83
CA ALA A 234 24.69 4.76 12.53
C ALA A 234 23.85 4.15 13.67
N LEU A 235 22.54 4.41 13.78
CA LEU A 235 21.66 3.69 14.74
C LEU A 235 21.58 2.19 14.45
N SER A 236 22.07 1.74 13.32
CA SER A 236 22.26 0.36 12.89
C SER A 236 23.19 -0.51 13.77
N ALA A 237 23.67 -0.02 14.94
CA ALA A 237 24.53 -0.77 15.84
C ALA A 237 23.82 -1.40 17.06
N HIS A 238 22.52 -1.19 17.22
CA HIS A 238 21.76 -1.86 18.28
C HIS A 238 20.77 -2.85 17.68
N PRO A 239 21.09 -4.17 17.64
CA PRO A 239 20.11 -5.17 17.26
C PRO A 239 18.94 -5.07 18.23
N ILE A 240 17.72 -5.02 17.68
CA ILE A 240 16.49 -5.15 18.45
C ILE A 240 16.61 -6.48 19.18
N SER A 241 16.74 -6.44 20.52
CA SER A 241 16.81 -7.64 21.32
C SER A 241 15.46 -8.37 21.22
N GLY A 242 15.38 -9.40 20.37
CA GLY A 242 14.16 -10.19 20.17
C GLY A 242 13.81 -10.59 18.74
N ALA A 243 14.64 -10.26 17.73
CA ALA A 243 14.41 -10.79 16.39
C ALA A 243 14.66 -12.30 16.36
N PRO A 244 13.74 -13.17 15.91
CA PRO A 244 14.03 -14.58 15.68
C PRO A 244 15.07 -14.73 14.56
N ALA A 245 15.99 -15.67 14.76
CA ALA A 245 17.04 -16.04 13.81
C ALA A 245 16.45 -16.71 12.55
#